data_c02afc35f2db507399cbcd4f4d0ac18d
#
_entry.id   c02afc35f2db507399cbcd4f4d0ac18d
#
_cell.length_a   1.000
_cell.length_b   1.000
_cell.length_c   1.000
_cell.angle_alpha   90.00
_cell.angle_beta   90.00
_cell.angle_gamma   90.00
#
_symmetry.space_group_name_H-M   'P 1'
#
loop_
_entity.id
_entity.type
_entity.pdbx_description
1 polymer ?
#
loop_
_entity_poly.entity_id
_entity_poly.type
_entity_poly.pdbx_seq_one_letter_code
_entity_poly.pdbx_strand_id
1 'polypeptide(L)'
;LGRFQPVHRGHAQLLIDANNWRLENRPELELRIAVGSTNKPQNLRNPWSFEERKEMLEASLNDIGLVGEIVPVPDIDDPPNWVQHAEDFHGGPGILITTDDRTAELYTNAGWEVVLMGYHNRGELVGWRVRETMRMMSTISDEQALYEVLSMAIQRPVIEKMVQMDAIRRLAF
;
A
#
# COMPACT_ATOMS: atom_id res chain seq x y z
N LEU A 1 6.05 2.54 -3.88
CA LEU A 1 5.51 3.62 -3.06
C LEU A 1 3.98 3.62 -3.09
N GLY A 2 3.32 3.71 -1.93
CA GLY A 2 1.86 3.79 -1.84
C GLY A 2 1.39 4.21 -0.45
N ARG A 3 0.13 4.66 -0.33
CA ARG A 3 -0.45 4.99 0.99
C ARG A 3 -0.94 3.76 1.76
N PHE A 4 -1.36 2.71 1.06
CA PHE A 4 -1.87 1.48 1.65
C PHE A 4 -2.95 1.71 2.72
N GLN A 5 -4.01 2.43 2.34
CA GLN A 5 -5.13 2.80 3.20
C GLN A 5 -6.46 2.15 2.73
N PRO A 6 -6.64 0.81 2.93
CA PRO A 6 -5.70 -0.21 3.37
C PRO A 6 -4.87 -0.81 2.24
N VAL A 7 -3.99 -1.76 2.56
CA VAL A 7 -3.48 -2.70 1.56
C VAL A 7 -4.63 -3.56 1.04
N HIS A 8 -4.65 -3.85 -0.28
CA HIS A 8 -5.69 -4.64 -0.93
C HIS A 8 -5.09 -5.50 -2.05
N ARG A 9 -5.88 -6.40 -2.63
CA ARG A 9 -5.42 -7.36 -3.66
C ARG A 9 -4.70 -6.70 -4.85
N GLY A 10 -5.10 -5.48 -5.24
CA GLY A 10 -4.40 -4.73 -6.29
C GLY A 10 -2.97 -4.33 -5.89
N HIS A 11 -2.73 -3.99 -4.62
CA HIS A 11 -1.38 -3.76 -4.13
C HIS A 11 -0.58 -5.07 -4.04
N ALA A 12 -1.19 -6.16 -3.57
CA ALA A 12 -0.54 -7.46 -3.52
C ALA A 12 -0.09 -7.92 -4.91
N GLN A 13 -0.94 -7.75 -5.94
CA GLN A 13 -0.59 -8.09 -7.31
C GLN A 13 0.56 -7.24 -7.84
N LEU A 14 0.54 -5.92 -7.61
CA LEU A 14 1.65 -5.04 -7.98
C LEU A 14 2.97 -5.48 -7.31
N LEU A 15 2.93 -5.90 -6.05
CA LEU A 15 4.13 -6.37 -5.34
C LEU A 15 4.66 -7.68 -5.93
N ILE A 16 3.78 -8.60 -6.33
CA ILE A 16 4.15 -9.83 -7.05
C ILE A 16 4.82 -9.49 -8.39
N ASP A 17 4.19 -8.63 -9.19
CA ASP A 17 4.69 -8.25 -10.51
C ASP A 17 6.03 -7.50 -10.39
N ALA A 18 6.16 -6.61 -9.42
CA ALA A 18 7.39 -5.89 -9.13
C ALA A 18 8.52 -6.84 -8.73
N ASN A 19 8.24 -7.83 -7.88
CA ASN A 19 9.24 -8.80 -7.48
C ASN A 19 9.65 -9.73 -8.63
N ASN A 20 8.71 -10.16 -9.46
CA ASN A 20 9.00 -10.96 -10.65
C ASN A 20 9.89 -10.18 -11.62
N TRP A 21 9.53 -8.93 -11.92
CA TRP A 21 10.35 -8.06 -12.76
C TRP A 21 11.76 -7.88 -12.18
N ARG A 22 11.87 -7.66 -10.87
CA ARG A 22 13.15 -7.53 -10.16
C ARG A 22 14.00 -8.80 -10.33
N LEU A 23 13.44 -9.97 -10.09
CA LEU A 23 14.15 -11.25 -10.20
C LEU A 23 14.68 -11.50 -11.63
N GLU A 24 13.94 -11.08 -12.65
CA GLU A 24 14.30 -11.24 -14.05
C GLU A 24 15.34 -10.22 -14.52
N ASN A 25 15.29 -8.99 -14.02
CA ASN A 25 16.08 -7.88 -14.57
C ASN A 25 17.18 -7.37 -13.63
N ARG A 26 16.95 -7.43 -12.31
CA ARG A 26 17.84 -6.88 -11.28
C ARG A 26 17.82 -7.75 -10.00
N PRO A 27 18.23 -9.03 -10.09
CA PRO A 27 18.12 -9.95 -8.95
C PRO A 27 18.98 -9.54 -7.74
N GLU A 28 19.98 -8.71 -7.94
CA GLU A 28 20.85 -8.16 -6.89
C GLU A 28 20.20 -7.08 -6.03
N LEU A 29 19.10 -6.47 -6.50
CA LEU A 29 18.40 -5.42 -5.76
C LEU A 29 17.43 -6.02 -4.74
N GLU A 30 17.19 -5.28 -3.66
CA GLU A 30 16.20 -5.62 -2.65
C GLU A 30 14.85 -4.93 -2.94
N LEU A 31 13.75 -5.57 -2.50
CA LEU A 31 12.43 -4.99 -2.58
C LEU A 31 12.19 -4.08 -1.37
N ARG A 32 11.91 -2.81 -1.64
CA ARG A 32 11.57 -1.83 -0.60
C ARG A 32 10.18 -1.23 -0.85
N ILE A 33 9.34 -1.24 0.18
CA ILE A 33 7.94 -0.81 0.12
C ILE A 33 7.80 0.48 0.91
N ALA A 34 7.74 1.59 0.21
CA ALA A 34 7.62 2.91 0.81
C ALA A 34 6.14 3.24 1.10
N VAL A 35 5.83 3.46 2.38
CA VAL A 35 4.48 3.82 2.85
C VAL A 35 4.40 5.34 3.00
N GLY A 36 3.70 5.99 2.08
CA GLY A 36 3.56 7.44 2.03
C GLY A 36 2.58 8.01 3.07
N SER A 37 2.64 9.32 3.26
CA SER A 37 1.72 10.10 4.12
C SER A 37 1.69 9.61 5.56
N THR A 38 2.84 9.27 6.14
CA THR A 38 2.91 8.70 7.49
C THR A 38 2.69 9.74 8.60
N ASN A 39 2.86 11.01 8.29
CA ASN A 39 2.63 12.14 9.20
C ASN A 39 1.25 12.78 9.08
N LYS A 40 0.37 12.27 8.20
CA LYS A 40 -0.99 12.82 8.08
C LYS A 40 -1.85 12.38 9.27
N PRO A 41 -2.70 13.29 9.79
CA PRO A 41 -3.59 12.95 10.90
C PRO A 41 -4.59 11.87 10.51
N GLN A 42 -4.95 11.02 11.47
CA GLN A 42 -5.96 10.00 11.28
C GLN A 42 -7.35 10.63 11.07
N ASN A 43 -8.01 10.20 10.01
CA ASN A 43 -9.38 10.59 9.64
C ASN A 43 -9.94 9.56 8.65
N LEU A 44 -11.16 9.71 8.18
CA LEU A 44 -11.79 8.76 7.23
C LEU A 44 -11.00 8.57 5.92
N ARG A 45 -10.15 9.51 5.53
CA ARG A 45 -9.29 9.41 4.35
C ARG A 45 -7.98 8.68 4.64
N ASN A 46 -7.48 8.80 5.88
CA ASN A 46 -6.26 8.18 6.39
C ASN A 46 -6.53 7.51 7.74
N PRO A 47 -7.35 6.44 7.79
CA PRO A 47 -7.84 5.91 9.05
C PRO A 47 -6.78 5.15 9.86
N TRP A 48 -5.70 4.73 9.23
CA TRP A 48 -4.68 3.90 9.91
C TRP A 48 -3.31 4.58 9.96
N SER A 49 -2.64 4.41 11.11
CA SER A 49 -1.26 4.86 11.34
C SER A 49 -0.26 4.13 10.43
N PHE A 50 1.00 4.54 10.48
CA PHE A 50 2.07 3.80 9.78
C PHE A 50 2.22 2.38 10.32
N GLU A 51 2.24 2.23 11.63
CA GLU A 51 2.43 0.94 12.32
C GLU A 51 1.31 -0.04 11.93
N GLU A 52 0.07 0.40 11.95
CA GLU A 52 -1.07 -0.42 11.53
C GLU A 52 -1.01 -0.83 10.06
N ARG A 53 -0.63 0.10 9.18
CA ARG A 53 -0.44 -0.20 7.75
C ARG A 53 0.73 -1.15 7.52
N LYS A 54 1.79 -1.03 8.31
CA LYS A 54 2.93 -1.93 8.29
C LYS A 54 2.52 -3.35 8.66
N GLU A 55 1.77 -3.54 9.75
CA GLU A 55 1.25 -4.85 10.15
C GLU A 55 0.34 -5.47 9.08
N MET A 56 -0.51 -4.67 8.43
CA MET A 56 -1.34 -5.12 7.30
C MET A 56 -0.49 -5.54 6.09
N LEU A 57 0.57 -4.78 5.78
CA LEU A 57 1.51 -5.09 4.70
C LEU A 57 2.31 -6.36 4.99
N GLU A 58 2.79 -6.53 6.21
CA GLU A 58 3.48 -7.76 6.65
C GLU A 58 2.58 -8.98 6.51
N ALA A 59 1.31 -8.88 6.90
CA ALA A 59 0.33 -9.95 6.69
C ALA A 59 0.11 -10.25 5.19
N SER A 60 0.05 -9.20 4.35
CA SER A 60 -0.07 -9.34 2.91
C SER A 60 1.16 -9.99 2.28
N LEU A 61 2.36 -9.55 2.64
CA LEU A 61 3.62 -10.10 2.14
C LEU A 61 3.78 -11.57 2.51
N ASN A 62 3.47 -11.93 3.76
CA ASN A 62 3.52 -13.31 4.21
C ASN A 62 2.56 -14.21 3.42
N ASP A 63 1.35 -13.74 3.13
CA ASP A 63 0.33 -14.47 2.34
C ASP A 63 0.80 -14.74 0.91
N ILE A 64 1.52 -13.81 0.28
CA ILE A 64 2.05 -13.96 -1.08
C ILE A 64 3.49 -14.50 -1.15
N GLY A 65 4.09 -14.82 0.01
CA GLY A 65 5.44 -15.40 0.09
C GLY A 65 6.55 -14.44 -0.34
N LEU A 66 6.39 -13.13 -0.12
CA LEU A 66 7.38 -12.12 -0.45
C LEU A 66 8.07 -11.56 0.80
N VAL A 67 9.33 -11.20 0.63
CA VAL A 67 10.12 -10.47 1.61
C VAL A 67 10.47 -9.10 1.05
N GLY A 68 10.26 -8.06 1.84
CA GLY A 68 10.59 -6.68 1.49
C GLY A 68 10.68 -5.80 2.72
N GLU A 69 11.53 -4.78 2.66
CA GLU A 69 11.63 -3.78 3.71
C GLU A 69 10.48 -2.76 3.60
N ILE A 70 9.76 -2.54 4.69
CA ILE A 70 8.67 -1.55 4.76
C ILE A 70 9.19 -0.30 5.46
N VAL A 71 9.20 0.83 4.75
CA VAL A 71 9.73 2.09 5.25
C VAL A 71 8.68 3.20 5.28
N PRO A 72 8.67 4.08 6.31
CA PRO A 72 7.78 5.23 6.36
C PRO A 72 8.30 6.35 5.46
N VAL A 73 7.40 7.06 4.78
CA VAL A 73 7.72 8.31 4.08
C VAL A 73 6.68 9.36 4.48
N PRO A 74 7.07 10.34 5.32
CA PRO A 74 6.19 11.46 5.64
C PRO A 74 6.04 12.40 4.44
N ASP A 75 4.91 13.06 4.31
CA ASP A 75 4.72 14.10 3.30
C ASP A 75 5.40 15.40 3.73
N ILE A 76 5.87 16.17 2.74
CA ILE A 76 6.28 17.57 2.89
C ILE A 76 5.44 18.44 1.93
N ASP A 77 5.26 19.71 2.29
CA ASP A 77 4.53 20.67 1.45
C ASP A 77 5.49 21.36 0.45
N ASP A 78 6.39 20.58 -0.14
CA ASP A 78 7.39 21.02 -1.10
C ASP A 78 7.51 20.00 -2.27
N PRO A 79 6.58 20.05 -3.23
CA PRO A 79 6.54 19.07 -4.30
C PRO A 79 7.83 18.98 -5.15
N PRO A 80 8.55 20.06 -5.45
CA PRO A 80 9.81 19.99 -6.22
C PRO A 80 10.91 19.17 -5.52
N ASN A 81 10.96 19.17 -4.19
CA ASN A 81 11.96 18.49 -3.40
C ASN A 81 11.45 17.18 -2.78
N TRP A 82 10.23 16.76 -3.17
CA TRP A 82 9.58 15.62 -2.53
C TRP A 82 10.35 14.30 -2.73
N VAL A 83 10.89 14.03 -3.92
CA VAL A 83 11.66 12.80 -4.19
C VAL A 83 12.95 12.78 -3.39
N GLN A 84 13.69 13.89 -3.35
CA GLN A 84 14.92 14.00 -2.55
C GLN A 84 14.62 13.76 -1.05
N HIS A 85 13.54 14.33 -0.53
CA HIS A 85 13.08 14.04 0.83
C HIS A 85 12.74 12.57 1.03
N ALA A 86 12.06 11.94 0.08
CA ALA A 86 11.69 10.52 0.17
C ALA A 86 12.93 9.60 0.15
N GLU A 87 14.02 10.00 -0.52
CA GLU A 87 15.29 9.27 -0.54
C GLU A 87 15.93 9.14 0.86
N ASP A 88 15.70 10.08 1.77
CA ASP A 88 16.18 9.98 3.16
C ASP A 88 15.55 8.79 3.91
N PHE A 89 14.41 8.28 3.43
CA PHE A 89 13.67 7.17 4.03
C PHE A 89 13.82 5.85 3.27
N HIS A 90 13.65 5.88 1.96
CA HIS A 90 13.71 4.66 1.16
C HIS A 90 15.06 4.44 0.49
N GLY A 91 16.01 5.36 0.67
CA GLY A 91 17.29 5.33 -0.01
C GLY A 91 17.18 5.77 -1.47
N GLY A 92 18.29 5.98 -2.11
CA GLY A 92 18.31 6.34 -3.52
C GLY A 92 19.70 6.51 -4.09
N PRO A 93 19.80 6.69 -5.42
CA PRO A 93 18.80 6.34 -6.41
C PRO A 93 18.61 4.83 -6.58
N GLY A 94 17.44 4.42 -7.06
CA GLY A 94 17.08 3.04 -7.32
C GLY A 94 16.13 2.92 -8.52
N ILE A 95 15.35 1.85 -8.56
CA ILE A 95 14.33 1.64 -9.61
C ILE A 95 12.95 1.77 -8.96
N LEU A 96 12.17 2.73 -9.41
CA LEU A 96 10.77 2.84 -9.00
C LEU A 96 9.90 1.93 -9.85
N ILE A 97 9.15 1.03 -9.21
CA ILE A 97 8.09 0.28 -9.86
C ILE A 97 6.74 0.82 -9.37
N THR A 98 5.91 1.29 -10.28
CA THR A 98 4.64 1.94 -9.98
C THR A 98 3.59 1.68 -11.05
N THR A 99 2.32 1.89 -10.69
CA THR A 99 1.19 1.95 -11.63
C THR A 99 0.65 3.37 -11.78
N ASP A 100 1.20 4.36 -11.07
CA ASP A 100 0.72 5.73 -11.05
C ASP A 100 1.59 6.65 -11.91
N ASP A 101 1.01 7.18 -12.99
CA ASP A 101 1.72 8.03 -13.96
C ASP A 101 2.33 9.26 -13.30
N ARG A 102 1.63 9.87 -12.34
CA ARG A 102 2.11 11.08 -11.66
C ARG A 102 3.33 10.78 -10.78
N THR A 103 3.32 9.66 -10.08
CA THR A 103 4.49 9.22 -9.29
C THR A 103 5.65 8.86 -10.22
N ALA A 104 5.36 8.20 -11.36
CA ALA A 104 6.36 7.88 -12.37
C ALA A 104 7.04 9.14 -12.90
N GLU A 105 6.28 10.18 -13.25
CA GLU A 105 6.81 11.46 -13.73
C GLU A 105 7.70 12.15 -12.69
N LEU A 106 7.28 12.18 -11.41
CA LEU A 106 8.06 12.79 -10.33
C LEU A 106 9.44 12.13 -10.19
N TYR A 107 9.50 10.81 -10.19
CA TYR A 107 10.75 10.07 -10.02
C TYR A 107 11.63 10.13 -11.29
N THR A 108 11.03 10.09 -12.48
CA THR A 108 11.76 10.28 -13.73
C THR A 108 12.43 11.66 -13.77
N ASN A 109 11.73 12.71 -13.37
CA ASN A 109 12.28 14.07 -13.29
C ASN A 109 13.39 14.20 -12.25
N ALA A 110 13.40 13.37 -11.23
CA ALA A 110 14.46 13.26 -10.24
C ALA A 110 15.64 12.35 -10.67
N GLY A 111 15.59 11.80 -11.89
CA GLY A 111 16.66 10.97 -12.46
C GLY A 111 16.62 9.49 -12.09
N TRP A 112 15.51 8.99 -11.56
CA TRP A 112 15.33 7.57 -11.26
C TRP A 112 14.98 6.76 -12.51
N GLU A 113 15.44 5.51 -12.56
CA GLU A 113 14.86 4.51 -13.46
C GLU A 113 13.44 4.19 -13.00
N VAL A 114 12.46 4.21 -13.93
CA VAL A 114 11.06 3.98 -13.62
C VAL A 114 10.49 2.87 -14.49
N VAL A 115 9.85 1.91 -13.86
CA VAL A 115 9.10 0.84 -14.52
C VAL A 115 7.61 1.06 -14.25
N LEU A 116 6.89 1.49 -15.27
CA LEU A 116 5.45 1.69 -15.19
C LEU A 116 4.74 0.36 -15.51
N MET A 117 4.01 -0.16 -14.54
CA MET A 117 3.24 -1.40 -14.71
C MET A 117 1.76 -1.13 -14.99
N GLY A 118 1.11 -2.06 -15.68
CA GLY A 118 -0.31 -2.00 -15.92
C GLY A 118 -1.14 -2.21 -14.64
N TYR A 119 -2.35 -1.67 -14.64
CA TYR A 119 -3.30 -1.89 -13.56
C TYR A 119 -4.03 -3.23 -13.71
N HIS A 120 -4.12 -3.97 -12.61
CA HIS A 120 -5.04 -5.11 -12.48
C HIS A 120 -6.33 -4.64 -11.81
N ASN A 121 -7.47 -4.74 -12.50
CA ASN A 121 -8.83 -4.43 -12.00
C ASN A 121 -8.99 -3.04 -11.33
N ARG A 122 -8.43 -1.99 -11.92
CA ARG A 122 -8.50 -0.62 -11.38
C ARG A 122 -9.92 -0.14 -11.05
N GLY A 123 -10.94 -0.66 -11.74
CA GLY A 123 -12.33 -0.26 -11.52
C GLY A 123 -12.89 -0.64 -10.14
N GLU A 124 -12.43 -1.74 -9.56
CA GLU A 124 -12.95 -2.31 -8.32
C GLU A 124 -11.98 -2.15 -7.14
N LEU A 125 -10.67 -2.28 -7.41
CA LEU A 125 -9.62 -2.26 -6.40
C LEU A 125 -9.00 -0.86 -6.24
N VAL A 126 -9.84 0.10 -5.83
CA VAL A 126 -9.40 1.48 -5.52
C VAL A 126 -9.59 1.71 -4.02
N GLY A 127 -8.55 2.20 -3.35
CA GLY A 127 -8.52 2.32 -1.89
C GLY A 127 -9.71 3.03 -1.25
N TRP A 128 -10.30 4.06 -1.91
CA TRP A 128 -11.50 4.72 -1.38
C TRP A 128 -12.74 3.82 -1.44
N ARG A 129 -12.92 3.01 -2.50
CA ARG A 129 -14.04 2.07 -2.60
C ARG A 129 -13.92 0.95 -1.57
N VAL A 130 -12.70 0.44 -1.38
CA VAL A 130 -12.44 -0.56 -0.33
C VAL A 130 -12.80 0.00 1.04
N ARG A 131 -12.42 1.25 1.36
CA ARG A 131 -12.82 1.90 2.62
C ARG A 131 -14.33 2.09 2.75
N GLU A 132 -15.03 2.47 1.68
CA GLU A 132 -16.50 2.58 1.73
C GLU A 132 -17.17 1.23 2.01
N THR A 133 -16.72 0.14 1.37
CA THR A 133 -17.20 -1.20 1.69
C THR A 133 -16.92 -1.56 3.14
N MET A 134 -15.70 -1.30 3.63
CA MET A 134 -15.34 -1.53 5.04
C MET A 134 -16.19 -0.69 6.00
N ARG A 135 -16.49 0.56 5.64
CA ARG A 135 -17.34 1.43 6.45
C ARG A 135 -18.78 0.88 6.55
N MET A 136 -19.34 0.35 5.47
CA MET A 136 -20.63 -0.33 5.52
C MET A 136 -20.59 -1.57 6.42
N MET A 137 -19.45 -2.27 6.46
CA MET A 137 -19.26 -3.46 7.29
C MET A 137 -18.85 -3.15 8.74
N SER A 138 -18.48 -1.91 9.07
CA SER A 138 -17.91 -1.53 10.36
C SER A 138 -18.85 -1.72 11.56
N THR A 139 -20.16 -1.75 11.35
CA THR A 139 -21.19 -1.99 12.38
C THR A 139 -21.72 -3.44 12.38
N ILE A 140 -21.25 -4.28 11.46
CA ILE A 140 -21.66 -5.68 11.37
C ILE A 140 -20.88 -6.50 12.40
N SER A 141 -21.60 -7.23 13.25
CA SER A 141 -21.03 -8.12 14.26
C SER A 141 -20.84 -9.56 13.77
N ASP A 142 -21.38 -9.91 12.62
CA ASP A 142 -21.18 -11.20 11.98
C ASP A 142 -19.82 -11.22 11.27
N GLU A 143 -18.83 -11.87 11.90
CA GLU A 143 -17.48 -11.99 11.34
C GLU A 143 -17.46 -12.76 10.02
N GLN A 144 -18.31 -13.78 9.86
CA GLN A 144 -18.36 -14.52 8.60
C GLN A 144 -18.79 -13.64 7.44
N ALA A 145 -19.87 -12.87 7.63
CA ALA A 145 -20.32 -11.90 6.62
C ALA A 145 -19.25 -10.85 6.31
N LEU A 146 -18.52 -10.39 7.32
CA LEU A 146 -17.41 -9.45 7.16
C LEU A 146 -16.29 -10.07 6.29
N TYR A 147 -15.88 -11.31 6.58
CA TYR A 147 -14.87 -12.02 5.78
C TYR A 147 -15.35 -12.25 4.34
N GLU A 148 -16.57 -12.69 4.13
CA GLU A 148 -17.13 -12.94 2.79
C GLU A 148 -17.10 -11.69 1.92
N VAL A 149 -17.57 -10.55 2.46
CA VAL A 149 -17.61 -9.29 1.72
C VAL A 149 -16.21 -8.72 1.46
N LEU A 150 -15.37 -8.65 2.48
CA LEU A 150 -14.05 -8.00 2.35
C LEU A 150 -13.05 -8.85 1.58
N SER A 151 -13.17 -10.19 1.56
CA SER A 151 -12.26 -11.06 0.82
C SER A 151 -12.28 -10.86 -0.70
N MET A 152 -13.30 -10.20 -1.23
CA MET A 152 -13.33 -9.80 -2.64
C MET A 152 -12.22 -8.80 -2.97
N ALA A 153 -11.88 -7.91 -2.05
CA ALA A 153 -10.89 -6.86 -2.26
C ALA A 153 -9.60 -7.00 -1.42
N ILE A 154 -9.68 -7.66 -0.28
CA ILE A 154 -8.60 -7.75 0.71
C ILE A 154 -8.22 -9.22 0.94
N GLN A 155 -6.95 -9.49 1.13
CA GLN A 155 -6.47 -10.84 1.50
C GLN A 155 -6.95 -11.21 2.91
N ARG A 156 -7.29 -12.47 3.11
CA ARG A 156 -7.82 -12.93 4.39
C ARG A 156 -6.91 -12.63 5.59
N PRO A 157 -5.59 -12.87 5.56
CA PRO A 157 -4.71 -12.55 6.69
C PRO A 157 -4.68 -11.05 7.02
N VAL A 158 -4.88 -10.18 6.03
CA VAL A 158 -4.99 -8.73 6.25
C VAL A 158 -6.30 -8.40 6.97
N ILE A 159 -7.42 -9.04 6.59
CA ILE A 159 -8.71 -8.86 7.29
C ILE A 159 -8.58 -9.33 8.75
N GLU A 160 -7.98 -10.49 8.98
CA GLU A 160 -7.72 -11.03 10.32
C GLU A 160 -6.91 -10.05 11.17
N LYS A 161 -5.84 -9.48 10.60
CA LYS A 161 -5.05 -8.46 11.27
C LYS A 161 -5.87 -7.20 11.58
N MET A 162 -6.71 -6.74 10.66
CA MET A 162 -7.57 -5.57 10.86
C MET A 162 -8.64 -5.80 11.94
N VAL A 163 -9.17 -7.01 12.05
CA VAL A 163 -10.11 -7.40 13.13
C VAL A 163 -9.38 -7.38 14.47
N GLN A 164 -8.17 -7.97 14.57
CA GLN A 164 -7.34 -7.97 15.78
C GLN A 164 -7.03 -6.55 16.30
N MET A 165 -6.82 -5.59 15.39
CA MET A 165 -6.51 -4.19 15.73
C MET A 165 -7.76 -3.31 15.93
N ASP A 166 -8.96 -3.87 15.85
CA ASP A 166 -10.25 -3.13 15.80
C ASP A 166 -10.27 -2.03 14.71
N ALA A 167 -9.51 -2.25 13.64
CA ALA A 167 -9.26 -1.25 12.61
C ALA A 167 -10.47 -0.97 11.70
N ILE A 168 -11.42 -1.91 11.61
CA ILE A 168 -12.61 -1.78 10.77
C ILE A 168 -13.69 -0.98 11.49
N ARG A 169 -13.93 -1.25 12.78
CA ARG A 169 -14.97 -0.58 13.57
C ARG A 169 -14.76 0.92 13.69
N ARG A 170 -13.51 1.37 13.67
CA ARG A 170 -13.17 2.81 13.69
C ARG A 170 -13.71 3.60 12.50
N LEU A 171 -14.10 2.94 11.41
CA LEU A 171 -14.72 3.60 10.25
C LEU A 171 -16.21 3.91 10.45
N ALA A 172 -16.82 3.46 11.55
CA ALA A 172 -18.21 3.74 11.88
C ALA A 172 -18.45 5.19 12.36
N PHE A 173 -17.40 5.89 12.77
CA PHE A 173 -17.49 7.20 13.45
C PHE A 173 -16.72 8.31 12.73
#